data_984674a2fc482c0831535f0e9baf3d80
#
_entry.id   984674a2fc482c0831535f0e9baf3d80
#
_cell.length_a   1.000
_cell.length_b   1.000
_cell.length_c   1.000
_cell.angle_alpha   90.00
_cell.angle_beta   90.00
_cell.angle_gamma   90.00
#
_symmetry.space_group_name_H-M   'P 1'
#
loop_
_entity.id
_entity.type
_entity.pdbx_description
1 polymer ?
#
loop_
_entity_poly.entity_id
_entity_poly.type
_entity_poly.pdbx_seq_one_letter_code
_entity_poly.pdbx_strand_id
1 'polypeptide(L)'
;MTARSTNTALKFPAAPPAAPQRARPNPARSGLATSLTLAAMSLGYGVVQLDVTIVNTALGSIGSSLGGGVSELQWVVSAYTIAFAAFILTAGALGDRIGAKRVFMAGFAIFTAASVGCALSPNATILIAARAVQGFGAAILVPNSLALLSHAYPDDKARGRAVGIWAAGASLALTAGPLVGGGLIALVGWRSIFLVNLPIGLAGLWLSWRYASETTRSPQREIDLPGQLAAIAALGCLAGAIIEGGSLGWSNGFVIAGFIAATVLAILFVLRERRASQPMLPLSLFRHRIFALTSMAGLLVNVAFYGLIFVFSLYFQRVNGWSPFATGLAFVPMMGAVLPVNLLAPRLAERIGAPATIAVGAVLSAVGCLALLGIGQGTSYALICAQLIVIGGGLGLLVPPLTSTLLGSVEKQRSGIAAGVLNATRQTGSVLGVALFGSLAGQANALLPGTHLSLVISAGLLLVAAAAIWFGASPPAEA
;
A
#
# COMPACT_ATOMS: atom_id res chain seq x y z
N MET A 1 -61.49 4.86 -70.90
CA MET A 1 -60.44 4.07 -70.18
C MET A 1 -59.99 4.91 -68.97
N THR A 2 -60.50 4.61 -67.80
CA THR A 2 -60.32 5.32 -66.56
C THR A 2 -59.39 4.50 -65.64
N ALA A 3 -58.21 5.01 -65.37
CA ALA A 3 -57.29 4.40 -64.45
C ALA A 3 -57.66 4.77 -63.02
N ARG A 4 -57.97 3.78 -62.18
CA ARG A 4 -58.15 3.90 -60.71
C ARG A 4 -56.79 3.84 -60.05
N SER A 5 -56.40 4.94 -59.40
CA SER A 5 -55.27 4.96 -58.48
C SER A 5 -55.65 4.40 -57.10
N THR A 6 -55.16 3.26 -56.70
CA THR A 6 -55.33 2.72 -55.34
C THR A 6 -54.23 3.30 -54.45
N ASN A 7 -54.62 4.21 -53.56
CA ASN A 7 -53.68 4.80 -52.54
C ASN A 7 -53.69 3.88 -51.31
N THR A 8 -52.64 3.04 -51.18
CA THR A 8 -52.46 2.17 -50.04
C THR A 8 -51.60 2.92 -48.98
N ALA A 9 -52.28 3.56 -48.04
CA ALA A 9 -51.64 4.21 -46.91
C ALA A 9 -51.02 3.15 -45.98
N LEU A 10 -49.68 3.10 -45.91
CA LEU A 10 -48.92 2.31 -44.93
C LEU A 10 -49.19 2.86 -43.51
N LYS A 11 -49.94 2.07 -42.69
CA LYS A 11 -50.10 2.34 -41.27
C LYS A 11 -48.80 2.02 -40.55
N PHE A 12 -48.05 3.03 -40.10
CA PHE A 12 -46.94 2.83 -39.14
C PHE A 12 -47.52 2.43 -37.79
N PRO A 13 -46.90 1.43 -37.09
CA PRO A 13 -47.30 1.08 -35.73
C PRO A 13 -47.06 2.27 -34.79
N ALA A 14 -47.98 2.53 -33.88
CA ALA A 14 -47.90 3.56 -32.87
C ALA A 14 -46.62 3.38 -32.02
N ALA A 15 -45.88 4.49 -31.83
CA ALA A 15 -44.70 4.50 -30.99
C ALA A 15 -45.02 3.96 -29.57
N PRO A 16 -44.18 3.12 -28.97
CA PRO A 16 -44.40 2.62 -27.62
C PRO A 16 -44.48 3.81 -26.62
N PRO A 17 -45.27 3.69 -25.55
CA PRO A 17 -45.42 4.75 -24.56
C PRO A 17 -44.05 5.07 -23.95
N ALA A 18 -43.74 6.37 -23.85
CA ALA A 18 -42.48 6.87 -23.27
C ALA A 18 -42.29 6.30 -21.87
N ALA A 19 -41.18 5.65 -21.64
CA ALA A 19 -40.82 5.13 -20.32
C ALA A 19 -40.90 6.26 -19.27
N PRO A 20 -41.37 6.00 -18.05
CA PRO A 20 -41.51 7.01 -17.02
C PRO A 20 -40.16 7.71 -16.80
N GLN A 21 -40.10 9.02 -17.04
CA GLN A 21 -38.93 9.84 -16.78
C GLN A 21 -38.58 9.74 -15.30
N ARG A 22 -37.51 9.04 -14.96
CA ARG A 22 -36.96 9.06 -13.62
C ARG A 22 -36.68 10.52 -13.25
N ALA A 23 -37.31 10.98 -12.16
CA ALA A 23 -37.12 12.33 -11.64
C ALA A 23 -35.61 12.66 -11.60
N ARG A 24 -35.22 13.74 -12.27
CA ARG A 24 -33.80 14.20 -12.24
C ARG A 24 -33.43 14.49 -10.80
N PRO A 25 -32.35 13.90 -10.26
CA PRO A 25 -31.91 14.15 -8.88
C PRO A 25 -31.61 15.65 -8.71
N ASN A 26 -32.02 16.22 -7.59
CA ASN A 26 -31.70 17.61 -7.24
C ASN A 26 -30.18 17.82 -7.27
N PRO A 27 -29.63 18.72 -8.08
CA PRO A 27 -28.16 18.87 -8.28
C PRO A 27 -27.40 19.18 -6.98
N ALA A 28 -28.03 19.89 -6.03
CA ALA A 28 -27.41 20.16 -4.72
C ALA A 28 -27.32 18.91 -3.84
N ARG A 29 -28.29 18.00 -3.89
CA ARG A 29 -28.26 16.71 -3.18
C ARG A 29 -27.28 15.73 -3.83
N SER A 30 -27.09 15.81 -5.15
CA SER A 30 -26.11 14.99 -5.87
C SER A 30 -24.67 15.40 -5.51
N GLY A 31 -24.38 16.69 -5.40
CA GLY A 31 -23.05 17.20 -5.03
C GLY A 31 -22.62 16.80 -3.62
N LEU A 32 -23.52 16.91 -2.62
CA LEU A 32 -23.24 16.50 -1.25
C LEU A 32 -23.02 14.98 -1.15
N ALA A 33 -23.85 14.17 -1.79
CA ALA A 33 -23.71 12.73 -1.79
C ALA A 33 -22.37 12.28 -2.42
N THR A 34 -21.95 12.93 -3.50
CA THR A 34 -20.67 12.68 -4.16
C THR A 34 -19.48 13.04 -3.25
N SER A 35 -19.55 14.19 -2.56
CA SER A 35 -18.51 14.61 -1.61
C SER A 35 -18.44 13.69 -0.39
N LEU A 36 -19.56 13.20 0.14
CA LEU A 36 -19.61 12.25 1.23
C LEU A 36 -19.14 10.85 0.80
N THR A 37 -19.36 10.48 -0.47
CA THR A 37 -18.77 9.28 -1.06
C THR A 37 -17.24 9.41 -1.10
N LEU A 38 -16.69 10.56 -1.53
CA LEU A 38 -15.25 10.82 -1.49
C LEU A 38 -14.70 10.71 -0.07
N ALA A 39 -15.39 11.30 0.92
CA ALA A 39 -14.99 11.20 2.32
C ALA A 39 -14.94 9.74 2.80
N ALA A 40 -15.96 8.92 2.47
CA ALA A 40 -15.98 7.50 2.81
C ALA A 40 -14.81 6.72 2.17
N MET A 41 -14.53 6.99 0.88
CA MET A 41 -13.41 6.35 0.17
C MET A 41 -12.05 6.79 0.74
N SER A 42 -11.91 8.07 1.10
CA SER A 42 -10.71 8.60 1.73
C SER A 42 -10.49 8.05 3.14
N LEU A 43 -11.56 7.85 3.93
CA LEU A 43 -11.49 7.17 5.22
C LEU A 43 -11.03 5.72 5.04
N GLY A 44 -11.53 5.00 4.02
CA GLY A 44 -11.13 3.62 3.75
C GLY A 44 -9.66 3.46 3.42
N TYR A 45 -9.11 4.31 2.57
CA TYR A 45 -7.68 4.28 2.26
C TYR A 45 -6.85 4.87 3.40
N GLY A 46 -7.34 5.92 4.03
CA GLY A 46 -6.67 6.56 5.16
C GLY A 46 -6.47 5.62 6.34
N VAL A 47 -7.50 4.86 6.74
CA VAL A 47 -7.39 3.92 7.87
C VAL A 47 -6.39 2.80 7.59
N VAL A 48 -6.32 2.31 6.34
CA VAL A 48 -5.33 1.33 5.90
C VAL A 48 -3.90 1.90 6.03
N GLN A 49 -3.68 3.14 5.58
CA GLN A 49 -2.37 3.78 5.62
C GLN A 49 -1.95 4.17 7.04
N LEU A 50 -2.91 4.59 7.87
CA LEU A 50 -2.70 4.84 9.29
C LEU A 50 -2.23 3.57 10.01
N ASP A 51 -2.93 2.45 9.78
CA ASP A 51 -2.65 1.17 10.42
C ASP A 51 -1.25 0.62 10.07
N VAL A 52 -0.80 0.80 8.83
CA VAL A 52 0.55 0.38 8.38
C VAL A 52 1.67 1.05 9.20
N THR A 53 1.48 2.29 9.64
CA THR A 53 2.54 3.05 10.32
C THR A 53 2.37 3.14 11.83
N ILE A 54 1.13 3.17 12.31
CA ILE A 54 0.80 3.31 13.75
C ILE A 54 1.34 2.14 14.57
N VAL A 55 1.33 0.92 14.03
CA VAL A 55 1.79 -0.30 14.71
C VAL A 55 3.30 -0.26 15.01
N ASN A 56 4.09 0.40 14.16
CA ASN A 56 5.54 0.48 14.36
C ASN A 56 5.92 1.19 15.68
N THR A 57 5.16 2.21 16.09
CA THR A 57 5.39 2.89 17.38
C THR A 57 5.02 2.04 18.60
N ALA A 58 4.16 1.04 18.41
CA ALA A 58 3.69 0.14 19.46
C ALA A 58 4.60 -1.08 19.68
N LEU A 59 5.58 -1.35 18.80
CA LEU A 59 6.36 -2.60 18.82
C LEU A 59 7.00 -2.88 20.18
N GLY A 60 7.61 -1.88 20.81
CA GLY A 60 8.20 -2.03 22.14
C GLY A 60 7.17 -2.37 23.21
N SER A 61 6.02 -1.66 23.21
CA SER A 61 4.93 -1.90 24.17
C SER A 61 4.23 -3.24 23.95
N ILE A 62 4.08 -3.69 22.70
CA ILE A 62 3.55 -5.01 22.36
C ILE A 62 4.49 -6.10 22.86
N GLY A 63 5.80 -5.97 22.57
CA GLY A 63 6.82 -6.93 22.98
C GLY A 63 6.92 -7.08 24.50
N SER A 64 6.91 -5.96 25.24
CA SER A 64 6.93 -6.00 26.71
C SER A 64 5.65 -6.55 27.32
N SER A 65 4.49 -6.32 26.69
CA SER A 65 3.19 -6.77 27.19
C SER A 65 2.88 -8.24 26.89
N LEU A 66 3.27 -8.73 25.70
CA LEU A 66 2.95 -10.09 25.24
C LEU A 66 4.14 -11.05 25.32
N GLY A 67 5.33 -10.58 25.73
CA GLY A 67 6.51 -11.42 25.96
C GLY A 67 7.18 -11.92 24.68
N GLY A 68 7.02 -11.19 23.54
CA GLY A 68 7.57 -11.59 22.25
C GLY A 68 8.96 -11.04 21.95
N GLY A 69 9.76 -11.82 21.21
CA GLY A 69 11.03 -11.39 20.62
C GLY A 69 10.86 -10.51 19.38
N VAL A 70 11.96 -10.22 18.67
CA VAL A 70 11.91 -9.42 17.44
C VAL A 70 11.17 -10.17 16.31
N SER A 71 11.29 -11.50 16.26
CA SER A 71 10.61 -12.34 15.28
C SER A 71 9.08 -12.19 15.39
N GLU A 72 8.50 -12.27 16.59
CA GLU A 72 7.06 -12.09 16.80
C GLU A 72 6.62 -10.68 16.40
N LEU A 73 7.41 -9.64 16.71
CA LEU A 73 7.12 -8.26 16.31
C LEU A 73 7.15 -8.09 14.78
N GLN A 74 8.10 -8.75 14.11
CA GLN A 74 8.13 -8.79 12.65
C GLN A 74 6.87 -9.46 12.09
N TRP A 75 6.41 -10.58 12.68
CA TRP A 75 5.19 -11.26 12.28
C TRP A 75 3.94 -10.41 12.50
N VAL A 76 3.85 -9.62 13.59
CA VAL A 76 2.73 -8.69 13.82
C VAL A 76 2.60 -7.67 12.68
N VAL A 77 3.72 -7.16 12.14
CA VAL A 77 3.70 -6.25 10.98
C VAL A 77 3.52 -7.00 9.67
N SER A 78 4.28 -8.10 9.48
CA SER A 78 4.34 -8.82 8.21
C SER A 78 3.06 -9.59 7.87
N ALA A 79 2.35 -10.16 8.86
CA ALA A 79 1.11 -10.89 8.63
C ALA A 79 0.03 -10.01 7.94
N TYR A 80 -0.09 -8.76 8.38
CA TYR A 80 -0.97 -7.77 7.76
C TYR A 80 -0.53 -7.46 6.32
N THR A 81 0.76 -7.14 6.13
CA THR A 81 1.27 -6.72 4.82
C THR A 81 1.33 -7.87 3.81
N ILE A 82 1.59 -9.11 4.24
CA ILE A 82 1.50 -10.33 3.41
C ILE A 82 0.06 -10.52 2.91
N ALA A 83 -0.91 -10.51 3.83
CA ALA A 83 -2.32 -10.64 3.44
C ALA A 83 -2.75 -9.50 2.52
N PHE A 84 -2.35 -8.26 2.83
CA PHE A 84 -2.64 -7.11 1.98
C PHE A 84 -2.03 -7.26 0.58
N ALA A 85 -0.72 -7.55 0.48
CA ALA A 85 -0.02 -7.71 -0.79
C ALA A 85 -0.65 -8.80 -1.66
N ALA A 86 -0.96 -9.92 -1.05
CA ALA A 86 -1.45 -11.09 -1.74
C ALA A 86 -2.88 -10.87 -2.28
N PHE A 87 -3.78 -10.31 -1.49
CA PHE A 87 -5.20 -10.22 -1.87
C PHE A 87 -5.58 -8.97 -2.66
N ILE A 88 -4.73 -7.94 -2.76
CA ILE A 88 -5.12 -6.64 -3.34
C ILE A 88 -5.56 -6.75 -4.81
N LEU A 89 -4.91 -7.61 -5.61
CA LEU A 89 -5.26 -7.80 -7.02
C LEU A 89 -6.59 -8.54 -7.17
N THR A 90 -6.79 -9.60 -6.40
CA THR A 90 -8.04 -10.38 -6.39
C THR A 90 -9.21 -9.58 -5.84
N ALA A 91 -8.98 -8.71 -4.85
CA ALA A 91 -10.00 -7.86 -4.27
C ALA A 91 -10.57 -6.85 -5.27
N GLY A 92 -9.75 -6.32 -6.18
CA GLY A 92 -10.21 -5.51 -7.30
C GLY A 92 -11.12 -6.30 -8.24
N ALA A 93 -10.69 -7.52 -8.64
CA ALA A 93 -11.50 -8.41 -9.48
C ALA A 93 -12.83 -8.81 -8.82
N LEU A 94 -12.83 -9.02 -7.51
CA LEU A 94 -14.04 -9.32 -6.74
C LEU A 94 -15.03 -8.15 -6.78
N GLY A 95 -14.54 -6.91 -6.64
CA GLY A 95 -15.35 -5.70 -6.75
C GLY A 95 -16.00 -5.54 -8.12
N ASP A 96 -15.24 -5.82 -9.19
CA ASP A 96 -15.78 -5.79 -10.55
C ASP A 96 -16.88 -6.87 -10.76
N ARG A 97 -16.73 -8.04 -10.13
CA ARG A 97 -17.65 -9.17 -10.29
C ARG A 97 -18.97 -8.99 -9.55
N ILE A 98 -18.93 -8.62 -8.27
CA ILE A 98 -20.11 -8.60 -7.39
C ILE A 98 -20.58 -7.19 -6.99
N GLY A 99 -19.81 -6.17 -7.38
CA GLY A 99 -20.09 -4.75 -7.10
C GLY A 99 -19.13 -4.18 -6.07
N ALA A 100 -18.48 -3.06 -6.41
CA ALA A 100 -17.44 -2.46 -5.59
C ALA A 100 -17.96 -1.95 -4.23
N LYS A 101 -19.20 -1.44 -4.16
CA LYS A 101 -19.79 -0.98 -2.88
C LYS A 101 -19.93 -2.11 -1.87
N ARG A 102 -20.49 -3.25 -2.30
CA ARG A 102 -20.68 -4.41 -1.41
C ARG A 102 -19.35 -4.92 -0.90
N VAL A 103 -18.38 -5.05 -1.80
CA VAL A 103 -17.03 -5.55 -1.48
C VAL A 103 -16.31 -4.57 -0.55
N PHE A 104 -16.40 -3.26 -0.81
CA PHE A 104 -15.82 -2.21 0.03
C PHE A 104 -16.40 -2.22 1.46
N MET A 105 -17.73 -2.33 1.58
CA MET A 105 -18.39 -2.41 2.89
C MET A 105 -17.99 -3.68 3.64
N ALA A 106 -17.88 -4.83 2.95
CA ALA A 106 -17.38 -6.05 3.55
C ALA A 106 -15.93 -5.88 4.04
N GLY A 107 -15.07 -5.21 3.23
CA GLY A 107 -13.70 -4.87 3.61
C GLY A 107 -13.65 -4.02 4.89
N PHE A 108 -14.47 -2.98 5.00
CA PHE A 108 -14.56 -2.18 6.23
C PHE A 108 -15.02 -3.00 7.43
N ALA A 109 -16.05 -3.83 7.27
CA ALA A 109 -16.55 -4.67 8.34
C ALA A 109 -15.48 -5.66 8.83
N ILE A 110 -14.78 -6.34 7.91
CA ILE A 110 -13.68 -7.27 8.23
C ILE A 110 -12.53 -6.52 8.91
N PHE A 111 -12.08 -5.40 8.34
CA PHE A 111 -10.99 -4.61 8.89
C PHE A 111 -11.30 -4.11 10.30
N THR A 112 -12.51 -3.58 10.52
CA THR A 112 -12.94 -3.06 11.82
C THR A 112 -13.09 -4.17 12.86
N ALA A 113 -13.71 -5.30 12.50
CA ALA A 113 -13.85 -6.43 13.38
C ALA A 113 -12.49 -7.05 13.75
N ALA A 114 -11.58 -7.20 12.76
CA ALA A 114 -10.22 -7.66 12.98
C ALA A 114 -9.41 -6.69 13.86
N SER A 115 -9.63 -5.37 13.74
CA SER A 115 -9.02 -4.37 14.63
C SER A 115 -9.44 -4.57 16.08
N VAL A 116 -10.71 -4.87 16.35
CA VAL A 116 -11.18 -5.24 17.68
C VAL A 116 -10.51 -6.55 18.15
N GLY A 117 -10.39 -7.55 17.25
CA GLY A 117 -9.64 -8.78 17.53
C GLY A 117 -8.19 -8.53 17.90
N CYS A 118 -7.50 -7.61 17.20
CA CYS A 118 -6.14 -7.19 17.55
C CYS A 118 -6.07 -6.56 18.95
N ALA A 119 -6.99 -5.66 19.26
CA ALA A 119 -7.03 -4.98 20.55
C ALA A 119 -7.30 -5.95 21.72
N LEU A 120 -8.10 -6.99 21.51
CA LEU A 120 -8.45 -7.99 22.51
C LEU A 120 -7.47 -9.17 22.58
N SER A 121 -6.43 -9.20 21.75
CA SER A 121 -5.49 -10.32 21.68
C SER A 121 -4.76 -10.56 23.01
N PRO A 122 -4.83 -11.78 23.57
CA PRO A 122 -4.17 -12.14 24.83
C PRO A 122 -2.70 -12.52 24.65
N ASN A 123 -2.26 -12.87 23.44
CA ASN A 123 -0.90 -13.29 23.09
C ASN A 123 -0.53 -12.90 21.67
N ALA A 124 0.77 -13.03 21.33
CA ALA A 124 1.30 -12.65 20.02
C ALA A 124 0.70 -13.47 18.87
N THR A 125 0.46 -14.76 19.05
CA THR A 125 -0.10 -15.65 18.02
C THR A 125 -1.49 -15.21 17.57
N ILE A 126 -2.39 -14.90 18.52
CA ILE A 126 -3.74 -14.41 18.20
C ILE A 126 -3.67 -13.02 17.59
N LEU A 127 -2.75 -12.14 18.03
CA LEU A 127 -2.52 -10.85 17.43
C LEU A 127 -2.08 -11.01 15.97
N ILE A 128 -1.11 -11.87 15.68
CA ILE A 128 -0.62 -12.15 14.32
C ILE A 128 -1.76 -12.66 13.42
N ALA A 129 -2.57 -13.61 13.91
CA ALA A 129 -3.72 -14.12 13.16
C ALA A 129 -4.77 -13.02 12.88
N ALA A 130 -5.09 -12.18 13.87
CA ALA A 130 -5.99 -11.05 13.71
C ALA A 130 -5.44 -10.01 12.73
N ARG A 131 -4.12 -9.77 12.74
CA ARG A 131 -3.41 -8.91 11.77
C ARG A 131 -3.54 -9.44 10.34
N ALA A 132 -3.43 -10.75 10.12
CA ALA A 132 -3.64 -11.34 8.80
C ALA A 132 -5.07 -11.10 8.28
N VAL A 133 -6.09 -11.26 9.14
CA VAL A 133 -7.49 -10.97 8.80
C VAL A 133 -7.69 -9.47 8.53
N GLN A 134 -7.06 -8.60 9.31
CA GLN A 134 -7.11 -7.16 9.12
C GLN A 134 -6.46 -6.75 7.79
N GLY A 135 -5.31 -7.35 7.42
CA GLY A 135 -4.65 -7.15 6.13
C GLY A 135 -5.51 -7.59 4.93
N PHE A 136 -6.25 -8.68 5.07
CA PHE A 136 -7.26 -9.08 4.07
C PHE A 136 -8.35 -8.02 3.92
N GLY A 137 -8.89 -7.48 5.02
CA GLY A 137 -9.84 -6.36 4.97
C GLY A 137 -9.26 -5.13 4.27
N ALA A 138 -8.01 -4.77 4.56
CA ALA A 138 -7.29 -3.67 3.92
C ALA A 138 -7.13 -3.87 2.42
N ALA A 139 -6.80 -5.08 1.97
CA ALA A 139 -6.66 -5.44 0.56
C ALA A 139 -7.97 -5.21 -0.21
N ILE A 140 -9.10 -5.46 0.42
CA ILE A 140 -10.42 -5.24 -0.16
C ILE A 140 -10.75 -3.74 -0.25
N LEU A 141 -10.37 -2.94 0.74
CA LEU A 141 -10.72 -1.52 0.81
C LEU A 141 -10.09 -0.70 -0.33
N VAL A 142 -8.79 -0.86 -0.57
CA VAL A 142 -8.04 0.06 -1.43
C VAL A 142 -8.51 0.07 -2.89
N PRO A 143 -8.54 -1.06 -3.64
CA PRO A 143 -8.95 -1.03 -5.04
C PRO A 143 -10.43 -0.68 -5.22
N ASN A 144 -11.29 -1.14 -4.31
CA ASN A 144 -12.72 -0.86 -4.39
C ASN A 144 -13.07 0.59 -4.04
N SER A 145 -12.27 1.26 -3.16
CA SER A 145 -12.41 2.70 -2.92
C SER A 145 -12.16 3.51 -4.21
N LEU A 146 -11.13 3.15 -4.96
CA LEU A 146 -10.79 3.82 -6.21
C LEU A 146 -11.85 3.55 -7.31
N ALA A 147 -12.37 2.33 -7.38
CA ALA A 147 -13.45 1.97 -8.31
C ALA A 147 -14.73 2.77 -8.03
N LEU A 148 -15.14 2.88 -6.76
CA LEU A 148 -16.30 3.68 -6.33
C LEU A 148 -16.10 5.17 -6.59
N LEU A 149 -14.89 5.67 -6.36
CA LEU A 149 -14.52 7.05 -6.63
C LEU A 149 -14.64 7.36 -8.14
N SER A 150 -14.12 6.47 -8.99
CA SER A 150 -14.19 6.61 -10.46
C SER A 150 -15.64 6.57 -10.96
N HIS A 151 -16.49 5.76 -10.32
CA HIS A 151 -17.93 5.70 -10.63
C HIS A 151 -18.68 6.97 -10.19
N ALA A 152 -18.33 7.53 -9.02
CA ALA A 152 -18.97 8.73 -8.49
C ALA A 152 -18.58 10.01 -9.24
N TYR A 153 -17.41 10.03 -9.90
CA TYR A 153 -16.87 11.15 -10.67
C TYR A 153 -16.61 10.78 -12.13
N PRO A 154 -17.65 10.79 -13.01
CA PRO A 154 -17.51 10.41 -14.42
C PRO A 154 -16.65 11.39 -15.23
N ASP A 155 -16.66 12.69 -14.89
CA ASP A 155 -15.84 13.71 -15.55
C ASP A 155 -14.34 13.54 -15.19
N ASP A 156 -13.45 13.51 -16.20
CA ASP A 156 -12.03 13.25 -16.02
C ASP A 156 -11.33 14.27 -15.11
N LYS A 157 -11.67 15.57 -15.21
CA LYS A 157 -11.08 16.61 -14.36
C LYS A 157 -11.55 16.51 -12.92
N ALA A 158 -12.85 16.28 -12.70
CA ALA A 158 -13.42 16.09 -11.38
C ALA A 158 -12.87 14.81 -10.72
N ARG A 159 -12.77 13.71 -11.49
CA ARG A 159 -12.17 12.45 -11.04
C ARG A 159 -10.71 12.64 -10.64
N GLY A 160 -9.91 13.33 -11.46
CA GLY A 160 -8.49 13.60 -11.13
C GLY A 160 -8.35 14.36 -9.82
N ARG A 161 -9.19 15.38 -9.57
CA ARG A 161 -9.21 16.11 -8.29
C ARG A 161 -9.63 15.24 -7.12
N ALA A 162 -10.67 14.42 -7.29
CA ALA A 162 -11.15 13.51 -6.25
C ALA A 162 -10.11 12.43 -5.88
N VAL A 163 -9.44 11.83 -6.87
CA VAL A 163 -8.31 10.90 -6.65
C VAL A 163 -7.15 11.60 -5.96
N GLY A 164 -6.86 12.86 -6.32
CA GLY A 164 -5.86 13.68 -5.63
C GLY A 164 -6.17 13.88 -4.14
N ILE A 165 -7.42 14.22 -3.79
CA ILE A 165 -7.86 14.38 -2.39
C ILE A 165 -7.80 13.03 -1.64
N TRP A 166 -8.24 11.95 -2.27
CA TRP A 166 -8.18 10.59 -1.72
C TRP A 166 -6.73 10.17 -1.41
N ALA A 167 -5.80 10.41 -2.33
CA ALA A 167 -4.39 10.10 -2.15
C ALA A 167 -3.72 11.01 -1.10
N ALA A 168 -4.08 12.30 -1.07
CA ALA A 168 -3.58 13.24 -0.06
C ALA A 168 -4.05 12.86 1.36
N GLY A 169 -5.33 12.45 1.50
CA GLY A 169 -5.87 11.95 2.77
C GLY A 169 -5.12 10.70 3.27
N ALA A 170 -4.82 9.77 2.37
CA ALA A 170 -4.04 8.58 2.69
C ALA A 170 -2.58 8.92 3.08
N SER A 171 -1.94 9.87 2.40
CA SER A 171 -0.59 10.33 2.73
C SER A 171 -0.56 11.04 4.09
N LEU A 172 -1.58 11.83 4.39
CA LEU A 172 -1.72 12.48 5.70
C LEU A 172 -1.87 11.43 6.82
N ALA A 173 -2.71 10.41 6.61
CA ALA A 173 -2.92 9.32 7.55
C ALA A 173 -1.63 8.51 7.78
N LEU A 174 -0.88 8.19 6.71
CA LEU A 174 0.43 7.54 6.78
C LEU A 174 1.41 8.35 7.65
N THR A 175 1.46 9.67 7.40
CA THR A 175 2.35 10.60 8.11
C THR A 175 1.94 10.77 9.59
N ALA A 176 0.64 10.81 9.88
CA ALA A 176 0.12 10.98 11.22
C ALA A 176 0.24 9.72 12.08
N GLY A 177 0.39 8.53 11.46
CA GLY A 177 0.39 7.24 12.16
C GLY A 177 1.33 7.17 13.37
N PRO A 178 2.63 7.45 13.22
CA PRO A 178 3.56 7.40 14.35
C PRO A 178 3.21 8.37 15.48
N LEU A 179 2.77 9.59 15.16
CA LEU A 179 2.40 10.62 16.14
C LEU A 179 1.12 10.23 16.89
N VAL A 180 0.07 9.85 16.15
CA VAL A 180 -1.21 9.40 16.73
C VAL A 180 -1.00 8.13 17.56
N GLY A 181 -0.21 7.18 17.05
CA GLY A 181 0.12 5.94 17.75
C GLY A 181 0.86 6.21 19.05
N GLY A 182 1.91 7.02 19.01
CA GLY A 182 2.66 7.40 20.20
C GLY A 182 1.79 8.06 21.27
N GLY A 183 0.89 8.98 20.87
CA GLY A 183 -0.05 9.65 21.77
C GLY A 183 -1.07 8.69 22.38
N LEU A 184 -1.68 7.83 21.56
CA LEU A 184 -2.65 6.83 22.03
C LEU A 184 -2.02 5.82 23.00
N ILE A 185 -0.79 5.37 22.71
CA ILE A 185 -0.08 4.44 23.58
C ILE A 185 0.23 5.08 24.95
N ALA A 186 0.66 6.34 24.95
CA ALA A 186 0.97 7.06 26.17
C ALA A 186 -0.26 7.29 27.07
N LEU A 187 -1.44 7.52 26.47
CA LEU A 187 -2.68 7.83 27.21
C LEU A 187 -3.46 6.60 27.64
N VAL A 188 -3.55 5.57 26.77
CA VAL A 188 -4.50 4.44 26.95
C VAL A 188 -3.81 3.08 26.82
N GLY A 189 -2.57 3.03 26.34
CA GLY A 189 -1.82 1.80 26.09
C GLY A 189 -1.90 1.32 24.64
N TRP A 190 -1.05 0.33 24.29
CA TRP A 190 -0.86 -0.09 22.90
C TRP A 190 -2.12 -0.64 22.20
N ARG A 191 -3.07 -1.19 22.95
CA ARG A 191 -4.33 -1.71 22.38
C ARG A 191 -5.18 -0.63 21.71
N SER A 192 -5.05 0.61 22.14
CA SER A 192 -5.78 1.77 21.59
C SER A 192 -5.45 2.08 20.13
N ILE A 193 -4.25 1.70 19.65
CA ILE A 193 -3.90 1.90 18.23
C ILE A 193 -4.79 1.09 17.28
N PHE A 194 -5.34 -0.03 17.74
CA PHE A 194 -6.31 -0.83 17.00
C PHE A 194 -7.73 -0.32 17.21
N LEU A 195 -8.06 0.11 18.43
CA LEU A 195 -9.40 0.62 18.76
C LEU A 195 -9.73 1.92 18.04
N VAL A 196 -8.73 2.75 17.69
CA VAL A 196 -8.96 3.97 16.89
C VAL A 196 -9.57 3.66 15.52
N ASN A 197 -9.36 2.48 14.99
CA ASN A 197 -9.94 2.03 13.73
C ASN A 197 -11.46 1.79 13.84
N LEU A 198 -12.00 1.57 15.04
CA LEU A 198 -13.43 1.29 15.26
C LEU A 198 -14.32 2.50 14.89
N PRO A 199 -14.13 3.71 15.46
CA PRO A 199 -14.93 4.86 15.05
C PRO A 199 -14.74 5.22 13.57
N ILE A 200 -13.52 5.09 13.02
CA ILE A 200 -13.25 5.35 11.60
C ILE A 200 -13.99 4.34 10.72
N GLY A 201 -13.93 3.06 11.08
CA GLY A 201 -14.60 1.99 10.35
C GLY A 201 -16.12 2.10 10.37
N LEU A 202 -16.70 2.42 11.52
CA LEU A 202 -18.14 2.63 11.65
C LEU A 202 -18.61 3.85 10.84
N ALA A 203 -17.85 4.96 10.89
CA ALA A 203 -18.14 6.15 10.07
C ALA A 203 -18.04 5.84 8.58
N GLY A 204 -16.98 5.13 8.15
CA GLY A 204 -16.78 4.71 6.77
C GLY A 204 -17.87 3.77 6.27
N LEU A 205 -18.29 2.80 7.08
CA LEU A 205 -19.43 1.89 6.79
C LEU A 205 -20.72 2.68 6.61
N TRP A 206 -21.04 3.56 7.56
CA TRP A 206 -22.27 4.36 7.51
C TRP A 206 -22.31 5.29 6.30
N LEU A 207 -21.23 6.02 6.03
CA LEU A 207 -21.13 6.90 4.87
C LEU A 207 -21.25 6.13 3.56
N SER A 208 -20.58 4.98 3.46
CA SER A 208 -20.63 4.14 2.25
C SER A 208 -22.02 3.55 2.03
N TRP A 209 -22.64 3.04 3.09
CA TRP A 209 -24.02 2.52 3.02
C TRP A 209 -25.00 3.58 2.55
N ARG A 210 -24.91 4.78 3.10
CA ARG A 210 -25.88 5.86 2.89
C ARG A 210 -25.71 6.60 1.57
N TYR A 211 -24.44 6.81 1.12
CA TYR A 211 -24.15 7.75 0.03
C TYR A 211 -23.48 7.11 -1.19
N ALA A 212 -22.71 6.04 -1.05
CA ALA A 212 -22.07 5.42 -2.20
C ALA A 212 -23.09 4.67 -3.07
N SER A 213 -22.96 4.80 -4.38
CA SER A 213 -23.75 4.04 -5.36
C SER A 213 -23.00 2.77 -5.76
N GLU A 214 -23.76 1.70 -6.10
CA GLU A 214 -23.14 0.46 -6.57
C GLU A 214 -22.59 0.63 -7.99
N THR A 215 -21.46 0.00 -8.27
CA THR A 215 -20.85 -0.02 -9.60
C THR A 215 -21.51 -1.06 -10.52
N THR A 216 -21.36 -0.89 -11.83
CA THR A 216 -21.74 -1.92 -12.81
C THR A 216 -20.93 -3.20 -12.57
N ARG A 217 -21.58 -4.36 -12.67
CA ARG A 217 -20.97 -5.66 -12.42
C ARG A 217 -20.52 -6.31 -13.72
N SER A 218 -19.42 -7.02 -13.66
CA SER A 218 -18.87 -7.84 -14.73
C SER A 218 -18.78 -9.31 -14.30
N PRO A 219 -19.90 -10.09 -14.35
CA PRO A 219 -19.98 -11.45 -13.82
C PRO A 219 -18.98 -12.43 -14.44
N GLN A 220 -18.49 -12.11 -15.65
CA GLN A 220 -17.59 -12.97 -16.43
C GLN A 220 -16.13 -12.91 -15.94
N ARG A 221 -15.79 -12.02 -14.99
CA ARG A 221 -14.44 -11.92 -14.46
C ARG A 221 -14.15 -13.09 -13.52
N GLU A 222 -13.23 -13.96 -13.92
CA GLU A 222 -12.81 -15.11 -13.13
C GLU A 222 -11.82 -14.70 -12.03
N ILE A 223 -11.83 -15.44 -10.92
CA ILE A 223 -10.88 -15.29 -9.82
C ILE A 223 -9.94 -16.49 -9.86
N ASP A 224 -8.65 -16.25 -10.05
CA ASP A 224 -7.63 -17.31 -10.02
C ASP A 224 -7.25 -17.69 -8.58
N LEU A 225 -8.09 -18.54 -7.95
CA LEU A 225 -7.82 -19.05 -6.60
C LEU A 225 -6.50 -19.83 -6.48
N PRO A 226 -6.11 -20.73 -7.42
CA PRO A 226 -4.82 -21.40 -7.34
C PRO A 226 -3.63 -20.44 -7.43
N GLY A 227 -3.67 -19.46 -8.34
CA GLY A 227 -2.65 -18.40 -8.41
C GLY A 227 -2.60 -17.58 -7.13
N GLN A 228 -3.76 -17.21 -6.57
CA GLN A 228 -3.88 -16.50 -5.31
C GLN A 228 -3.23 -17.26 -4.14
N LEU A 229 -3.52 -18.56 -3.98
CA LEU A 229 -2.95 -19.39 -2.92
C LEU A 229 -1.44 -19.55 -3.09
N ALA A 230 -0.96 -19.75 -4.33
CA ALA A 230 0.46 -19.82 -4.62
C ALA A 230 1.21 -18.52 -4.27
N ALA A 231 0.63 -17.35 -4.59
CA ALA A 231 1.21 -16.05 -4.25
C ALA A 231 1.30 -15.83 -2.73
N ILE A 232 0.22 -16.13 -1.98
CA ILE A 232 0.21 -16.03 -0.51
C ILE A 232 1.27 -16.95 0.09
N ALA A 233 1.29 -18.21 -0.32
CA ALA A 233 2.20 -19.19 0.22
C ALA A 233 3.66 -18.87 -0.14
N ALA A 234 3.95 -18.44 -1.38
CA ALA A 234 5.29 -18.01 -1.79
C ALA A 234 5.81 -16.84 -0.96
N LEU A 235 5.00 -15.78 -0.81
CA LEU A 235 5.37 -14.60 -0.04
C LEU A 235 5.47 -14.91 1.46
N GLY A 236 4.56 -15.71 1.99
CA GLY A 236 4.56 -16.16 3.38
C GLY A 236 5.77 -17.02 3.72
N CYS A 237 6.12 -18.00 2.88
CA CYS A 237 7.32 -18.81 3.06
C CYS A 237 8.60 -17.98 2.94
N LEU A 238 8.66 -17.04 1.98
CA LEU A 238 9.83 -16.16 1.81
C LEU A 238 10.03 -15.26 3.04
N ALA A 239 8.96 -14.59 3.46
CA ALA A 239 9.02 -13.72 4.64
C ALA A 239 9.35 -14.52 5.91
N GLY A 240 8.71 -15.67 6.10
CA GLY A 240 8.96 -16.57 7.22
C GLY A 240 10.39 -17.07 7.27
N ALA A 241 10.95 -17.51 6.13
CA ALA A 241 12.34 -17.95 6.05
C ALA A 241 13.32 -16.82 6.41
N ILE A 242 13.04 -15.58 5.97
CA ILE A 242 13.89 -14.43 6.32
C ILE A 242 13.76 -14.07 7.81
N ILE A 243 12.54 -14.02 8.35
CA ILE A 243 12.27 -13.69 9.77
C ILE A 243 12.94 -14.74 10.68
N GLU A 244 12.66 -16.02 10.42
CA GLU A 244 13.18 -17.10 11.25
C GLU A 244 14.69 -17.36 11.01
N GLY A 245 15.23 -16.94 9.87
CA GLY A 245 16.68 -16.95 9.63
C GLY A 245 17.44 -16.09 10.62
N GLY A 246 16.86 -14.98 11.08
CA GLY A 246 17.44 -14.12 12.10
C GLY A 246 17.42 -14.73 13.51
N SER A 247 16.41 -15.54 13.84
CA SER A 247 16.22 -16.15 15.17
C SER A 247 16.83 -17.55 15.28
N LEU A 248 16.60 -18.42 14.28
CA LEU A 248 17.04 -19.82 14.27
C LEU A 248 18.41 -20.02 13.61
N GLY A 249 18.91 -19.00 12.89
CA GLY A 249 20.11 -19.09 12.06
C GLY A 249 19.83 -19.51 10.62
N TRP A 250 20.61 -18.94 9.71
CA TRP A 250 20.44 -19.10 8.25
C TRP A 250 20.68 -20.53 7.73
N SER A 251 21.45 -21.35 8.48
CA SER A 251 21.71 -22.76 8.16
C SER A 251 20.68 -23.72 8.74
N ASN A 252 19.66 -23.24 9.46
CA ASN A 252 18.62 -24.08 10.04
C ASN A 252 17.77 -24.74 8.93
N GLY A 253 17.48 -26.05 9.07
CA GLY A 253 16.75 -26.82 8.08
C GLY A 253 15.35 -26.26 7.75
N PHE A 254 14.64 -25.70 8.73
CA PHE A 254 13.33 -25.05 8.49
C PHE A 254 13.46 -23.76 7.65
N VAL A 255 14.54 -22.98 7.87
CA VAL A 255 14.81 -21.77 7.11
C VAL A 255 15.12 -22.12 5.65
N ILE A 256 15.99 -23.11 5.43
CA ILE A 256 16.35 -23.61 4.09
C ILE A 256 15.11 -24.17 3.39
N ALA A 257 14.30 -25.00 4.07
CA ALA A 257 13.07 -25.52 3.54
C ALA A 257 12.05 -24.40 3.18
N GLY A 258 12.00 -23.35 3.99
CA GLY A 258 11.20 -22.15 3.73
C GLY A 258 11.62 -21.43 2.43
N PHE A 259 12.92 -21.24 2.19
CA PHE A 259 13.42 -20.67 0.93
C PHE A 259 13.13 -21.54 -0.29
N ILE A 260 13.31 -22.87 -0.15
CA ILE A 260 13.00 -23.83 -1.21
C ILE A 260 11.50 -23.78 -1.53
N ALA A 261 10.63 -23.82 -0.50
CA ALA A 261 9.19 -23.73 -0.65
C ALA A 261 8.78 -22.41 -1.31
N ALA A 262 9.32 -21.29 -0.87
CA ALA A 262 9.07 -19.97 -1.47
C ALA A 262 9.43 -19.95 -2.97
N THR A 263 10.60 -20.49 -3.32
CA THR A 263 11.07 -20.56 -4.71
C THR A 263 10.16 -21.45 -5.58
N VAL A 264 9.84 -22.66 -5.10
CA VAL A 264 8.95 -23.58 -5.82
C VAL A 264 7.56 -22.97 -6.02
N LEU A 265 6.99 -22.37 -4.96
CA LEU A 265 5.66 -21.74 -5.03
C LEU A 265 5.66 -20.50 -5.94
N ALA A 266 6.74 -19.71 -5.95
CA ALA A 266 6.88 -18.59 -6.87
C ALA A 266 6.97 -19.06 -8.34
N ILE A 267 7.69 -20.15 -8.61
CA ILE A 267 7.73 -20.77 -9.94
C ILE A 267 6.33 -21.27 -10.35
N LEU A 268 5.65 -21.98 -9.45
CA LEU A 268 4.28 -22.47 -9.69
C LEU A 268 3.32 -21.31 -9.96
N PHE A 269 3.41 -20.21 -9.19
CA PHE A 269 2.64 -18.99 -9.43
C PHE A 269 2.88 -18.45 -10.84
N VAL A 270 4.15 -18.26 -11.24
CA VAL A 270 4.50 -17.74 -12.58
C VAL A 270 4.02 -18.67 -13.69
N LEU A 271 4.17 -19.98 -13.52
CA LEU A 271 3.68 -20.95 -14.49
C LEU A 271 2.15 -20.93 -14.60
N ARG A 272 1.45 -20.78 -13.48
CA ARG A 272 -0.01 -20.64 -13.44
C ARG A 272 -0.45 -19.35 -14.15
N GLU A 273 0.15 -18.20 -13.82
CA GLU A 273 -0.15 -16.90 -14.45
C GLU A 273 0.09 -16.90 -15.97
N ARG A 274 1.09 -17.66 -16.45
CA ARG A 274 1.34 -17.84 -17.90
C ARG A 274 0.25 -18.62 -18.61
N ARG A 275 -0.45 -19.52 -17.92
CA ARG A 275 -1.48 -20.41 -18.48
C ARG A 275 -2.90 -19.94 -18.21
N ALA A 276 -3.09 -19.00 -17.29
CA ALA A 276 -4.40 -18.50 -16.94
C ALA A 276 -5.02 -17.69 -18.10
N SER A 277 -6.31 -17.94 -18.38
CA SER A 277 -7.09 -17.17 -19.37
C SER A 277 -7.27 -15.72 -18.96
N GLN A 278 -7.45 -15.50 -17.65
CA GLN A 278 -7.55 -14.17 -17.02
C GLN A 278 -6.55 -14.07 -15.86
N PRO A 279 -5.26 -13.82 -16.16
CA PRO A 279 -4.24 -13.79 -15.12
C PRO A 279 -4.49 -12.65 -14.12
N MET A 280 -4.22 -12.92 -12.85
CA MET A 280 -4.29 -11.94 -11.77
C MET A 280 -3.18 -10.89 -11.92
N LEU A 281 -1.99 -11.34 -12.32
CA LEU A 281 -0.82 -10.52 -12.62
C LEU A 281 -0.42 -10.70 -14.09
N PRO A 282 -0.88 -9.84 -15.03
CA PRO A 282 -0.52 -9.98 -16.43
C PRO A 282 0.98 -9.79 -16.65
N LEU A 283 1.72 -10.91 -16.79
CA LEU A 283 3.18 -10.89 -16.96
C LEU A 283 3.62 -10.16 -18.22
N SER A 284 2.71 -9.96 -19.20
CA SER A 284 2.96 -9.14 -20.39
C SER A 284 3.29 -7.70 -20.07
N LEU A 285 2.81 -7.14 -18.95
CA LEU A 285 3.14 -5.78 -18.53
C LEU A 285 4.64 -5.60 -18.25
N PHE A 286 5.28 -6.63 -17.71
CA PHE A 286 6.73 -6.60 -17.41
C PHE A 286 7.62 -6.74 -18.66
N ARG A 287 7.05 -7.02 -19.83
CA ARG A 287 7.77 -6.92 -21.11
C ARG A 287 8.05 -5.46 -21.51
N HIS A 288 7.24 -4.52 -21.03
CA HIS A 288 7.49 -3.10 -21.21
C HIS A 288 8.59 -2.67 -20.22
N ARG A 289 9.76 -2.31 -20.76
CA ARG A 289 10.97 -1.96 -19.99
C ARG A 289 10.69 -0.93 -18.91
N ILE A 290 9.98 0.14 -19.22
CA ILE A 290 9.65 1.21 -18.27
C ILE A 290 8.78 0.67 -17.12
N PHE A 291 7.76 -0.14 -17.43
CA PHE A 291 6.91 -0.76 -16.41
C PHE A 291 7.72 -1.67 -15.47
N ALA A 292 8.57 -2.53 -16.01
CA ALA A 292 9.41 -3.45 -15.24
C ALA A 292 10.39 -2.69 -14.32
N LEU A 293 11.10 -1.68 -14.86
CA LEU A 293 12.07 -0.90 -14.10
C LEU A 293 11.41 -0.06 -13.00
N THR A 294 10.28 0.58 -13.29
CA THR A 294 9.55 1.37 -12.28
C THR A 294 8.92 0.50 -11.21
N SER A 295 8.43 -0.70 -11.55
CA SER A 295 7.96 -1.68 -10.58
C SER A 295 9.09 -2.17 -9.67
N MET A 296 10.24 -2.51 -10.25
CA MET A 296 11.44 -2.91 -9.49
C MET A 296 11.92 -1.78 -8.58
N ALA A 297 12.06 -0.56 -9.09
CA ALA A 297 12.44 0.59 -8.27
C ALA A 297 11.44 0.83 -7.13
N GLY A 298 10.14 0.71 -7.41
CA GLY A 298 9.09 0.76 -6.39
C GLY A 298 9.25 -0.30 -5.30
N LEU A 299 9.60 -1.55 -5.66
CA LEU A 299 9.90 -2.61 -4.71
C LEU A 299 11.09 -2.23 -3.82
N LEU A 300 12.23 -1.87 -4.42
CA LEU A 300 13.48 -1.58 -3.69
C LEU A 300 13.31 -0.39 -2.72
N VAL A 301 12.64 0.67 -3.17
CA VAL A 301 12.32 1.84 -2.35
C VAL A 301 11.46 1.46 -1.14
N ASN A 302 10.46 0.60 -1.32
CA ASN A 302 9.59 0.20 -0.22
C ASN A 302 10.27 -0.80 0.73
N VAL A 303 11.19 -1.65 0.25
CA VAL A 303 12.07 -2.46 1.12
C VAL A 303 12.86 -1.54 2.04
N ALA A 304 13.52 -0.51 1.50
CA ALA A 304 14.30 0.44 2.28
C ALA A 304 13.41 1.22 3.26
N PHE A 305 12.31 1.80 2.79
CA PHE A 305 11.45 2.68 3.58
C PHE A 305 10.81 1.98 4.79
N TYR A 306 10.07 0.89 4.55
CA TYR A 306 9.35 0.20 5.63
C TYR A 306 10.29 -0.57 6.55
N GLY A 307 11.39 -1.11 6.00
CA GLY A 307 12.42 -1.73 6.80
C GLY A 307 13.10 -0.75 7.74
N LEU A 308 13.44 0.46 7.27
CA LEU A 308 14.01 1.52 8.11
C LEU A 308 13.05 2.00 9.19
N ILE A 309 11.75 2.19 8.87
CA ILE A 309 10.74 2.55 9.88
C ILE A 309 10.72 1.51 11.01
N PHE A 310 10.73 0.22 10.65
CA PHE A 310 10.74 -0.88 11.63
C PHE A 310 11.98 -0.83 12.52
N VAL A 311 13.17 -0.76 11.92
CA VAL A 311 14.45 -0.78 12.67
C VAL A 311 14.64 0.49 13.48
N PHE A 312 14.32 1.67 12.96
CA PHE A 312 14.38 2.92 13.73
C PHE A 312 13.40 2.93 14.90
N SER A 313 12.22 2.33 14.75
CA SER A 313 11.29 2.19 15.88
C SER A 313 11.91 1.37 17.02
N LEU A 314 12.60 0.27 16.69
CA LEU A 314 13.34 -0.53 17.68
C LEU A 314 14.56 0.24 18.24
N TYR A 315 15.31 0.94 17.39
CA TYR A 315 16.47 1.74 17.79
C TYR A 315 16.06 2.81 18.82
N PHE A 316 15.05 3.62 18.53
CA PHE A 316 14.60 4.66 19.46
C PHE A 316 14.09 4.09 20.77
N GLN A 317 13.33 2.98 20.75
CA GLN A 317 12.74 2.41 21.94
C GLN A 317 13.71 1.54 22.75
N ARG A 318 14.51 0.68 22.09
CA ARG A 318 15.37 -0.30 22.79
C ARG A 318 16.81 0.16 23.01
N VAL A 319 17.39 0.93 22.08
CA VAL A 319 18.77 1.45 22.23
C VAL A 319 18.76 2.77 23.02
N ASN A 320 17.88 3.70 22.65
CA ASN A 320 17.82 5.02 23.29
C ASN A 320 16.85 5.09 24.48
N GLY A 321 16.04 4.04 24.71
CA GLY A 321 15.08 3.99 25.83
C GLY A 321 13.92 4.97 25.70
N TRP A 322 13.60 5.45 24.49
CA TRP A 322 12.57 6.45 24.29
C TRP A 322 11.17 5.86 24.45
N SER A 323 10.27 6.68 24.98
CA SER A 323 8.85 6.31 25.05
C SER A 323 8.25 6.17 23.64
N PRO A 324 7.14 5.44 23.48
CA PRO A 324 6.41 5.35 22.21
C PRO A 324 6.02 6.71 21.64
N PHE A 325 5.67 7.67 22.51
CA PHE A 325 5.34 9.05 22.10
C PHE A 325 6.57 9.79 21.53
N ALA A 326 7.70 9.73 22.23
CA ALA A 326 8.95 10.31 21.75
C ALA A 326 9.40 9.65 20.44
N THR A 327 9.24 8.33 20.31
CA THR A 327 9.50 7.60 19.06
C THR A 327 8.59 8.07 17.92
N GLY A 328 7.30 8.28 18.19
CA GLY A 328 6.36 8.84 17.21
C GLY A 328 6.77 10.25 16.75
N LEU A 329 7.16 11.11 17.68
CA LEU A 329 7.68 12.45 17.38
C LEU A 329 8.97 12.40 16.56
N ALA A 330 9.83 11.39 16.80
CA ALA A 330 11.07 11.23 16.05
C ALA A 330 10.86 10.98 14.54
N PHE A 331 9.74 10.43 14.14
CA PHE A 331 9.40 10.23 12.72
C PHE A 331 8.78 11.47 12.06
N VAL A 332 8.30 12.45 12.83
CA VAL A 332 7.64 13.65 12.28
C VAL A 332 8.50 14.41 11.28
N PRO A 333 9.82 14.64 11.49
CA PRO A 333 10.64 15.33 10.49
C PRO A 333 10.73 14.59 9.16
N MET A 334 10.91 13.26 9.19
CA MET A 334 10.97 12.45 7.98
C MET A 334 9.64 12.49 7.22
N MET A 335 8.54 12.21 7.91
CA MET A 335 7.20 12.18 7.32
C MET A 335 6.74 13.58 6.91
N GLY A 336 7.07 14.60 7.72
CA GLY A 336 6.77 16.00 7.44
C GLY A 336 7.50 16.55 6.21
N ALA A 337 8.70 16.05 5.91
CA ALA A 337 9.44 16.41 4.71
C ALA A 337 8.83 15.79 3.43
N VAL A 338 8.24 14.59 3.52
CA VAL A 338 7.64 13.91 2.37
C VAL A 338 6.54 14.74 1.72
N LEU A 339 5.62 15.29 2.52
CA LEU A 339 4.41 15.94 2.00
C LEU A 339 4.71 17.20 1.15
N PRO A 340 5.46 18.22 1.62
CA PRO A 340 5.77 19.41 0.80
C PRO A 340 6.61 19.05 -0.42
N VAL A 341 7.51 18.08 -0.30
CA VAL A 341 8.36 17.66 -1.41
C VAL A 341 7.57 16.88 -2.46
N ASN A 342 6.59 16.06 -2.06
CA ASN A 342 5.65 15.42 -2.99
C ASN A 342 4.90 16.44 -3.88
N LEU A 343 4.57 17.62 -3.34
CA LEU A 343 3.91 18.69 -4.10
C LEU A 343 4.85 19.40 -5.08
N LEU A 344 6.14 19.40 -4.79
CA LEU A 344 7.17 19.99 -5.65
C LEU A 344 7.68 19.02 -6.72
N ALA A 345 7.64 17.73 -6.45
CA ALA A 345 8.20 16.68 -7.32
C ALA A 345 7.66 16.73 -8.78
N PRO A 346 6.34 16.91 -9.04
CA PRO A 346 5.85 17.04 -10.42
C PRO A 346 6.44 18.24 -11.16
N ARG A 347 6.57 19.41 -10.49
CA ARG A 347 7.17 20.60 -11.09
C ARG A 347 8.64 20.40 -11.45
N LEU A 348 9.37 19.68 -10.59
CA LEU A 348 10.76 19.34 -10.87
C LEU A 348 10.84 18.34 -12.03
N ALA A 349 9.96 17.34 -12.08
CA ALA A 349 9.88 16.37 -13.14
C ALA A 349 9.53 17.00 -14.52
N GLU A 350 8.76 18.09 -14.53
CA GLU A 350 8.51 18.89 -15.73
C GLU A 350 9.78 19.62 -16.24
N ARG A 351 10.70 20.00 -15.33
CA ARG A 351 11.93 20.76 -15.68
C ARG A 351 13.10 19.87 -16.08
N ILE A 352 13.37 18.80 -15.33
CA ILE A 352 14.56 17.94 -15.53
C ILE A 352 14.20 16.52 -16.01
N GLY A 353 12.90 16.23 -16.19
CA GLY A 353 12.40 14.92 -16.56
C GLY A 353 12.13 14.00 -15.36
N ALA A 354 11.18 13.08 -15.54
CA ALA A 354 10.82 12.13 -14.50
C ALA A 354 11.98 11.19 -14.10
N PRO A 355 12.77 10.61 -15.03
CA PRO A 355 13.90 9.75 -14.65
C PRO A 355 14.94 10.46 -13.78
N ALA A 356 15.29 11.71 -14.14
CA ALA A 356 16.25 12.50 -13.37
C ALA A 356 15.72 12.81 -11.96
N THR A 357 14.45 13.20 -11.85
CA THR A 357 13.81 13.52 -10.55
C THR A 357 13.77 12.29 -9.63
N ILE A 358 13.44 11.11 -10.18
CA ILE A 358 13.44 9.84 -9.43
C ILE A 358 14.87 9.51 -8.95
N ALA A 359 15.86 9.61 -9.85
CA ALA A 359 17.25 9.31 -9.53
C ALA A 359 17.81 10.26 -8.44
N VAL A 360 17.56 11.57 -8.57
CA VAL A 360 17.97 12.56 -7.56
C VAL A 360 17.33 12.27 -6.20
N GLY A 361 16.02 11.96 -6.17
CA GLY A 361 15.33 11.62 -4.93
C GLY A 361 15.90 10.36 -4.27
N ALA A 362 16.20 9.32 -5.06
CA ALA A 362 16.77 8.08 -4.56
C ALA A 362 18.21 8.27 -4.05
N VAL A 363 19.05 9.02 -4.77
CA VAL A 363 20.42 9.36 -4.33
C VAL A 363 20.38 10.19 -3.04
N LEU A 364 19.50 11.18 -2.95
CA LEU A 364 19.36 12.01 -1.75
C LEU A 364 18.99 11.16 -0.53
N SER A 365 18.03 10.24 -0.68
CA SER A 365 17.67 9.30 0.39
C SER A 365 18.82 8.36 0.75
N ALA A 366 19.59 7.88 -0.22
CA ALA A 366 20.76 7.03 0.02
C ALA A 366 21.85 7.78 0.81
N VAL A 367 22.13 9.04 0.44
CA VAL A 367 23.06 9.91 1.19
C VAL A 367 22.60 10.12 2.62
N GLY A 368 21.29 10.36 2.85
CA GLY A 368 20.74 10.44 4.20
C GLY A 368 20.95 9.16 5.02
N CYS A 369 20.76 7.97 4.39
CA CYS A 369 21.02 6.69 5.05
C CYS A 369 22.52 6.53 5.41
N LEU A 370 23.42 6.84 4.47
CA LEU A 370 24.88 6.72 4.71
C LEU A 370 25.36 7.70 5.79
N ALA A 371 24.80 8.90 5.85
CA ALA A 371 25.15 9.89 6.86
C ALA A 371 24.71 9.48 8.29
N LEU A 372 23.79 8.53 8.41
CA LEU A 372 23.37 7.93 9.69
C LEU A 372 24.24 6.74 10.13
N LEU A 373 25.27 6.34 9.38
CA LEU A 373 26.13 5.20 9.77
C LEU A 373 26.88 5.41 11.09
N GLY A 374 27.04 6.65 11.54
CA GLY A 374 27.69 6.96 12.82
C GLY A 374 26.75 6.99 14.03
N ILE A 375 25.47 6.61 13.89
CA ILE A 375 24.54 6.63 15.02
C ILE A 375 24.88 5.56 16.06
N GLY A 376 24.75 5.94 17.33
CA GLY A 376 24.99 5.04 18.47
C GLY A 376 24.12 5.44 19.66
N GLN A 377 24.36 4.80 20.80
CA GLN A 377 23.70 5.19 22.04
C GLN A 377 24.11 6.62 22.42
N GLY A 378 23.13 7.50 22.67
CA GLY A 378 23.37 8.90 23.03
C GLY A 378 23.67 9.84 21.86
N THR A 379 23.57 9.40 20.61
CA THR A 379 23.68 10.29 19.44
C THR A 379 22.61 11.41 19.53
N SER A 380 23.05 12.66 19.34
CA SER A 380 22.15 13.81 19.35
C SER A 380 21.02 13.64 18.34
N TYR A 381 19.78 13.82 18.81
CA TYR A 381 18.61 13.74 17.92
C TYR A 381 18.64 14.78 16.80
N ALA A 382 19.25 15.95 17.01
CA ALA A 382 19.36 16.97 15.98
C ALA A 382 20.08 16.48 14.73
N LEU A 383 21.14 15.65 14.91
CA LEU A 383 21.84 15.01 13.81
C LEU A 383 20.95 13.99 13.10
N ILE A 384 20.28 13.12 13.86
CA ILE A 384 19.35 12.12 13.31
C ILE A 384 18.20 12.81 12.57
N CYS A 385 17.62 13.86 13.15
CA CYS A 385 16.53 14.64 12.57
C CYS A 385 16.89 15.24 11.21
N ALA A 386 18.07 15.83 11.07
CA ALA A 386 18.54 16.39 9.80
C ALA A 386 18.61 15.31 8.71
N GLN A 387 19.14 14.13 9.03
CA GLN A 387 19.23 13.02 8.07
C GLN A 387 17.85 12.40 7.76
N LEU A 388 16.96 12.33 8.74
CA LEU A 388 15.58 11.88 8.51
C LEU A 388 14.83 12.83 7.56
N ILE A 389 15.06 14.14 7.65
CA ILE A 389 14.53 15.13 6.69
C ILE A 389 15.07 14.89 5.30
N VAL A 390 16.37 14.60 5.17
CA VAL A 390 17.01 14.28 3.87
C VAL A 390 16.43 13.01 3.27
N ILE A 391 16.28 11.95 4.06
CA ILE A 391 15.65 10.69 3.61
C ILE A 391 14.20 10.94 3.17
N GLY A 392 13.40 11.62 4.00
CA GLY A 392 12.01 11.92 3.68
C GLY A 392 11.85 12.83 2.46
N GLY A 393 12.71 13.85 2.33
CA GLY A 393 12.75 14.73 1.16
C GLY A 393 13.07 13.98 -0.12
N GLY A 394 14.07 13.09 -0.11
CA GLY A 394 14.39 12.24 -1.25
C GLY A 394 13.25 11.32 -1.65
N LEU A 395 12.59 10.68 -0.68
CA LEU A 395 11.40 9.84 -0.91
C LEU A 395 10.24 10.67 -1.48
N GLY A 396 10.03 11.89 -0.97
CA GLY A 396 9.04 12.82 -1.50
C GLY A 396 9.29 13.20 -2.96
N LEU A 397 10.55 13.33 -3.38
CA LEU A 397 10.91 13.62 -4.77
C LEU A 397 10.65 12.43 -5.70
N LEU A 398 10.96 11.20 -5.26
CA LEU A 398 10.95 10.03 -6.14
C LEU A 398 9.56 9.39 -6.32
N VAL A 399 8.71 9.37 -5.26
CA VAL A 399 7.47 8.57 -5.28
C VAL A 399 6.42 9.06 -6.30
N PRO A 400 6.09 10.37 -6.40
CA PRO A 400 5.09 10.82 -7.36
C PRO A 400 5.51 10.59 -8.83
N PRO A 401 6.71 10.99 -9.30
CA PRO A 401 7.10 10.74 -10.68
C PRO A 401 7.29 9.25 -11.00
N LEU A 402 7.74 8.42 -10.02
CA LEU A 402 7.81 6.97 -10.19
C LEU A 402 6.41 6.37 -10.43
N THR A 403 5.43 6.80 -9.64
CA THR A 403 4.03 6.36 -9.76
C THR A 403 3.44 6.79 -11.10
N SER A 404 3.62 8.06 -11.50
CA SER A 404 3.08 8.58 -12.77
C SER A 404 3.74 7.93 -13.98
N THR A 405 5.05 7.67 -13.94
CA THR A 405 5.78 6.98 -15.01
C THR A 405 5.31 5.54 -15.17
N LEU A 406 5.10 4.81 -14.05
CA LEU A 406 4.56 3.45 -14.10
C LEU A 406 3.15 3.43 -14.72
N LEU A 407 2.25 4.28 -14.23
CA LEU A 407 0.87 4.33 -14.73
C LEU A 407 0.79 4.82 -16.17
N GLY A 408 1.66 5.74 -16.57
CA GLY A 408 1.75 6.25 -17.93
C GLY A 408 2.38 5.27 -18.93
N SER A 409 3.05 4.21 -18.46
CA SER A 409 3.68 3.20 -19.32
C SER A 409 2.68 2.15 -19.86
N VAL A 410 1.41 2.21 -19.47
CA VAL A 410 0.35 1.29 -19.88
C VAL A 410 -0.82 2.04 -20.52
N GLU A 411 -1.60 1.34 -21.33
CA GLU A 411 -2.84 1.86 -21.90
C GLU A 411 -3.85 2.24 -20.80
N LYS A 412 -4.67 3.27 -21.04
CA LYS A 412 -5.69 3.74 -20.06
C LYS A 412 -6.62 2.65 -19.57
N GLN A 413 -6.98 1.68 -20.44
CA GLN A 413 -7.84 0.56 -20.06
C GLN A 413 -7.19 -0.39 -19.05
N ARG A 414 -5.86 -0.42 -18.98
CA ARG A 414 -5.07 -1.26 -18.07
C ARG A 414 -4.55 -0.52 -16.84
N SER A 415 -4.86 0.76 -16.70
CA SER A 415 -4.37 1.59 -15.59
C SER A 415 -4.79 1.07 -14.21
N GLY A 416 -5.98 0.48 -14.07
CA GLY A 416 -6.45 -0.15 -12.84
C GLY A 416 -5.60 -1.37 -12.44
N ILE A 417 -5.23 -2.21 -13.41
CA ILE A 417 -4.35 -3.37 -13.18
C ILE A 417 -2.95 -2.88 -12.79
N ALA A 418 -2.43 -1.87 -13.51
CA ALA A 418 -1.12 -1.28 -13.20
C ALA A 418 -1.06 -0.68 -11.79
N ALA A 419 -2.12 0.03 -11.37
CA ALA A 419 -2.24 0.53 -10.00
C ALA A 419 -2.29 -0.60 -8.96
N GLY A 420 -2.99 -1.70 -9.27
CA GLY A 420 -3.00 -2.90 -8.44
C GLY A 420 -1.61 -3.52 -8.30
N VAL A 421 -0.89 -3.68 -9.41
CA VAL A 421 0.49 -4.19 -9.42
C VAL A 421 1.42 -3.28 -8.63
N LEU A 422 1.33 -1.96 -8.79
CA LEU A 422 2.11 -0.99 -8.02
C LEU A 422 1.89 -1.16 -6.51
N ASN A 423 0.62 -1.29 -6.08
CA ASN A 423 0.32 -1.48 -4.67
C ASN A 423 0.78 -2.86 -4.16
N ALA A 424 0.60 -3.94 -4.93
CA ALA A 424 1.13 -5.26 -4.59
C ALA A 424 2.66 -5.23 -4.43
N THR A 425 3.36 -4.58 -5.36
CA THR A 425 4.82 -4.40 -5.31
C THR A 425 5.26 -3.61 -4.08
N ARG A 426 4.55 -2.53 -3.73
CA ARG A 426 4.81 -1.74 -2.51
C ARG A 426 4.66 -2.58 -1.25
N GLN A 427 3.58 -3.36 -1.15
CA GLN A 427 3.36 -4.20 0.02
C GLN A 427 4.35 -5.36 0.10
N THR A 428 4.71 -5.97 -1.03
CA THR A 428 5.78 -6.98 -1.09
C THR A 428 7.10 -6.38 -0.60
N GLY A 429 7.44 -5.15 -1.04
CA GLY A 429 8.60 -4.42 -0.53
C GLY A 429 8.56 -4.20 0.97
N SER A 430 7.38 -3.82 1.52
CA SER A 430 7.19 -3.66 2.97
C SER A 430 7.44 -4.97 3.72
N VAL A 431 6.89 -6.08 3.25
CA VAL A 431 7.11 -7.42 3.84
C VAL A 431 8.60 -7.76 3.87
N LEU A 432 9.26 -7.65 2.72
CA LEU A 432 10.69 -8.00 2.60
C LEU A 432 11.57 -7.07 3.42
N GLY A 433 11.25 -5.77 3.47
CA GLY A 433 12.00 -4.78 4.26
C GLY A 433 11.93 -5.06 5.76
N VAL A 434 10.73 -5.27 6.29
CA VAL A 434 10.52 -5.60 7.71
C VAL A 434 11.16 -6.94 8.06
N ALA A 435 10.98 -7.97 7.21
CA ALA A 435 11.56 -9.28 7.43
C ALA A 435 13.11 -9.21 7.43
N LEU A 436 13.71 -8.61 6.40
CA LEU A 436 15.15 -8.54 6.26
C LEU A 436 15.81 -7.69 7.36
N PHE A 437 15.34 -6.46 7.55
CA PHE A 437 16.00 -5.55 8.49
C PHE A 437 15.72 -5.95 9.95
N GLY A 438 14.53 -6.49 10.22
CA GLY A 438 14.24 -7.03 11.53
C GLY A 438 15.06 -8.30 11.85
N SER A 439 15.35 -9.17 10.86
CA SER A 439 16.23 -10.33 11.08
C SER A 439 17.69 -9.92 11.35
N LEU A 440 18.16 -8.83 10.72
CA LEU A 440 19.49 -8.27 10.97
C LEU A 440 19.60 -7.62 12.36
N ALA A 441 18.51 -7.03 12.84
CA ALA A 441 18.45 -6.35 14.14
C ALA A 441 17.98 -7.26 15.30
N GLY A 442 17.53 -8.48 15.00
CA GLY A 442 16.78 -9.34 15.94
C GLY A 442 17.62 -10.04 17.01
N GLN A 443 18.92 -10.20 16.82
CA GLN A 443 19.80 -10.84 17.80
C GLN A 443 20.09 -9.90 18.96
N ALA A 444 20.21 -10.44 20.18
CA ALA A 444 20.24 -9.68 21.44
C ALA A 444 21.29 -8.55 21.50
N ASN A 445 22.45 -8.70 20.84
CA ASN A 445 23.50 -7.69 20.80
C ASN A 445 23.70 -7.08 19.40
N ALA A 446 22.82 -7.40 18.42
CA ALA A 446 22.98 -7.02 17.03
C ALA A 446 22.11 -5.82 16.62
N LEU A 447 21.30 -5.24 17.53
CA LEU A 447 20.35 -4.18 17.14
C LEU A 447 21.07 -2.97 16.54
N LEU A 448 22.16 -2.49 17.13
CA LEU A 448 22.89 -1.36 16.58
C LEU A 448 23.70 -1.72 15.33
N PRO A 449 24.51 -2.81 15.31
CA PRO A 449 25.14 -3.28 14.07
C PRO A 449 24.14 -3.61 12.97
N GLY A 450 23.01 -4.23 13.29
CA GLY A 450 21.91 -4.53 12.36
C GLY A 450 21.27 -3.27 11.81
N THR A 451 21.15 -2.20 12.61
CA THR A 451 20.70 -0.89 12.15
C THR A 451 21.68 -0.29 11.14
N HIS A 452 22.98 -0.32 11.41
CA HIS A 452 23.99 0.16 10.47
C HIS A 452 23.99 -0.63 9.17
N LEU A 453 23.90 -1.97 9.24
CA LEU A 453 23.81 -2.81 8.03
C LEU A 453 22.51 -2.52 7.24
N SER A 454 21.39 -2.30 7.93
CA SER A 454 20.12 -1.89 7.29
C SER A 454 20.25 -0.56 6.57
N LEU A 455 21.00 0.41 7.11
CA LEU A 455 21.28 1.68 6.45
C LEU A 455 22.11 1.51 5.18
N VAL A 456 23.16 0.66 5.23
CA VAL A 456 24.00 0.35 4.06
C VAL A 456 23.18 -0.34 2.97
N ILE A 457 22.41 -1.35 3.34
CA ILE A 457 21.54 -2.06 2.39
C ILE A 457 20.51 -1.09 1.79
N SER A 458 19.86 -0.24 2.61
CA SER A 458 18.91 0.76 2.12
C SER A 458 19.53 1.71 1.11
N ALA A 459 20.73 2.22 1.43
CA ALA A 459 21.47 3.08 0.51
C ALA A 459 21.78 2.35 -0.81
N GLY A 460 22.25 1.09 -0.73
CA GLY A 460 22.50 0.25 -1.90
C GLY A 460 21.26 0.03 -2.76
N LEU A 461 20.13 -0.32 -2.15
CA LEU A 461 18.84 -0.52 -2.85
C LEU A 461 18.36 0.76 -3.54
N LEU A 462 18.49 1.91 -2.88
CA LEU A 462 18.12 3.22 -3.43
C LEU A 462 19.02 3.62 -4.59
N LEU A 463 20.34 3.37 -4.49
CA LEU A 463 21.28 3.64 -5.59
C LEU A 463 21.03 2.71 -6.78
N VAL A 464 20.73 1.43 -6.55
CA VAL A 464 20.32 0.50 -7.62
C VAL A 464 19.04 0.97 -8.29
N ALA A 465 18.05 1.43 -7.52
CA ALA A 465 16.83 2.00 -8.08
C ALA A 465 17.11 3.26 -8.91
N ALA A 466 17.97 4.16 -8.42
CA ALA A 466 18.40 5.36 -9.15
C ALA A 466 19.08 4.99 -10.48
N ALA A 467 20.05 4.08 -10.45
CA ALA A 467 20.79 3.63 -11.65
C ALA A 467 19.85 2.95 -12.65
N ALA A 468 18.97 2.06 -12.19
CA ALA A 468 18.03 1.35 -13.06
C ALA A 468 17.09 2.32 -13.79
N ILE A 469 16.60 3.37 -13.14
CA ILE A 469 15.75 4.38 -13.75
C ILE A 469 16.57 5.30 -14.66
N TRP A 470 17.74 5.76 -14.22
CA TRP A 470 18.56 6.68 -14.99
C TRP A 470 19.00 6.08 -16.33
N PHE A 471 19.57 4.87 -16.32
CA PHE A 471 20.05 4.21 -17.52
C PHE A 471 18.98 3.44 -18.30
N GLY A 472 17.89 3.09 -17.66
CA GLY A 472 16.87 2.23 -18.23
C GLY A 472 15.61 2.92 -18.73
N ALA A 473 15.24 4.05 -18.14
CA ALA A 473 14.03 4.80 -18.51
C ALA A 473 14.32 6.13 -19.22
N SER A 474 15.60 6.55 -19.31
CA SER A 474 15.98 7.69 -20.16
C SER A 474 15.81 7.31 -21.63
N PRO A 475 15.29 8.22 -22.49
CA PRO A 475 15.31 8.02 -23.93
C PRO A 475 16.77 7.82 -24.38
N PRO A 476 17.02 6.98 -25.41
CA PRO A 476 18.36 6.90 -25.96
C PRO A 476 18.79 8.33 -26.37
N ALA A 477 20.01 8.73 -25.98
CA ALA A 477 20.60 9.96 -26.45
C ALA A 477 20.56 9.89 -27.98
N GLU A 478 19.88 10.84 -28.60
CA GLU A 478 19.92 10.98 -30.05
C GLU A 478 21.40 11.13 -30.44
N ALA A 479 21.91 10.09 -31.13
CA ALA A 479 23.27 10.05 -31.65
C ALA A 479 23.35 10.84 -32.96
#